data_2351b4e152987f004e7b4901990fb851
#
_entry.id   2351b4e152987f004e7b4901990fb851
#
_cell.length_a   1.000
_cell.length_b   1.000
_cell.length_c   1.000
_cell.angle_alpha   90.00
_cell.angle_beta   90.00
_cell.angle_gamma   90.00
#
_symmetry.space_group_name_H-M   'P 1'
#
loop_
_entity.id
_entity.type
_entity.pdbx_description
1 polymer ?
#
loop_
_entity_poly.entity_id
_entity_poly.type
_entity_poly.pdbx_seq_one_letter_code
_entity_poly.pdbx_strand_id
1 'polypeptide(L)'
;NFFLTREMGTVPLLTREEEISISRRVEDGFQEMMEAIAESPSALGALIDMAETLRADEVSVEAIVDGVTDQDKLCESESEDEMPEYDEEDDDDVQEVAIGASAMTSEQLQALKDTTLEILDTCKGYYECMQTLAVDSDEYKQLEFAVKEQLMRVRFTASTVRTLSDLLHDKAEVFKRVEQDAKRLLVDVVEMPKSEFTRLFREDNFSEASLRALLKKSKPYSLALEKNFESILQVQKNYARLVNEMHLLASLM
;
A
#
# COMPACT_ATOMS: atom_id res chain seq x y z
N ASN A 1 3.01 12.49 -41.53
CA ASN A 1 3.73 13.24 -40.45
C ASN A 1 3.12 14.61 -40.11
N PHE A 2 2.23 15.16 -40.93
CA PHE A 2 1.60 16.48 -40.71
C PHE A 2 0.47 16.47 -39.66
N PHE A 3 -0.12 15.32 -39.34
CA PHE A 3 -1.17 15.17 -38.31
C PHE A 3 -0.61 15.12 -36.88
N LEU A 4 0.55 14.52 -36.66
CA LEU A 4 1.18 14.42 -35.35
C LEU A 4 1.63 15.77 -34.79
N THR A 5 2.13 16.68 -35.66
CA THR A 5 2.58 18.01 -35.25
C THR A 5 1.40 18.95 -34.88
N ARG A 6 0.20 18.68 -35.36
CA ARG A 6 -0.98 19.50 -35.03
C ARG A 6 -1.59 19.18 -33.67
N GLU A 7 -1.49 17.92 -33.21
CA GLU A 7 -1.98 17.53 -31.87
C GLU A 7 -1.01 17.91 -30.76
N MET A 8 0.28 17.88 -31.00
CA MET A 8 1.29 18.30 -29.99
C MET A 8 1.27 19.79 -29.67
N GLY A 9 0.73 20.64 -30.58
CA GLY A 9 0.62 22.08 -30.35
C GLY A 9 -0.63 22.54 -29.60
N THR A 10 -1.56 21.62 -29.26
CA THR A 10 -2.81 21.97 -28.56
C THR A 10 -2.72 21.83 -27.05
N VAL A 11 -1.70 21.17 -26.54
CA VAL A 11 -1.48 21.04 -25.08
C VAL A 11 -0.56 22.20 -24.65
N PRO A 12 -1.03 23.16 -23.85
CA PRO A 12 -0.16 24.21 -23.33
C PRO A 12 0.93 23.59 -22.46
N LEU A 13 2.15 24.13 -22.58
CA LEU A 13 3.23 23.77 -21.67
C LEU A 13 2.85 24.16 -20.24
N LEU A 14 3.19 23.30 -19.29
CA LEU A 14 2.99 23.56 -17.87
C LEU A 14 3.78 24.78 -17.44
N THR A 15 3.16 25.62 -16.64
CA THR A 15 3.90 26.68 -15.93
C THR A 15 4.71 26.06 -14.79
N ARG A 16 5.77 26.73 -14.34
CA ARG A 16 6.58 26.28 -13.20
C ARG A 16 5.74 26.02 -11.93
N GLU A 17 4.70 26.83 -11.72
CA GLU A 17 3.78 26.66 -10.57
C GLU A 17 2.93 25.40 -10.71
N GLU A 18 2.45 25.09 -11.92
CA GLU A 18 1.71 23.86 -12.21
C GLU A 18 2.59 22.63 -12.08
N GLU A 19 3.84 22.68 -12.52
CA GLU A 19 4.81 21.61 -12.38
C GLU A 19 5.09 21.31 -10.91
N ILE A 20 5.35 22.33 -10.08
CA ILE A 20 5.51 22.17 -8.63
C ILE A 20 4.26 21.60 -7.98
N SER A 21 3.07 22.07 -8.40
CA SER A 21 1.79 21.58 -7.86
C SER A 21 1.56 20.10 -8.18
N ILE A 22 1.90 19.67 -9.41
CA ILE A 22 1.77 18.28 -9.82
C ILE A 22 2.79 17.41 -9.07
N SER A 23 4.04 17.86 -8.96
CA SER A 23 5.09 17.13 -8.24
C SER A 23 4.70 16.90 -6.78
N ARG A 24 4.17 17.91 -6.08
CA ARG A 24 3.67 17.75 -4.71
C ARG A 24 2.53 16.72 -4.62
N ARG A 25 1.58 16.78 -5.56
CA ARG A 25 0.47 15.80 -5.58
C ARG A 25 0.94 14.38 -5.82
N VAL A 26 1.99 14.18 -6.62
CA VAL A 26 2.61 12.87 -6.83
C VAL A 26 3.29 12.40 -5.55
N GLU A 27 4.00 13.30 -4.86
CA GLU A 27 4.68 13.01 -3.60
C GLU A 27 3.70 12.69 -2.46
N ASP A 28 2.64 13.51 -2.32
CA ASP A 28 1.55 13.26 -1.36
C ASP A 28 0.89 11.89 -1.62
N GLY A 29 0.59 11.56 -2.89
CA GLY A 29 0.01 10.27 -3.26
C GLY A 29 0.95 9.09 -3.00
N PHE A 30 2.25 9.28 -3.18
CA PHE A 30 3.25 8.27 -2.82
C PHE A 30 3.29 8.03 -1.30
N GLN A 31 3.25 9.09 -0.50
CA GLN A 31 3.20 9.01 0.95
C GLN A 31 1.96 8.25 1.44
N GLU A 32 0.78 8.60 0.92
CA GLU A 32 -0.47 7.90 1.25
C GLU A 32 -0.42 6.40 0.90
N MET A 33 0.18 6.04 -0.24
CA MET A 33 0.37 4.64 -0.61
C MET A 33 1.31 3.90 0.34
N MET A 34 2.44 4.51 0.71
CA MET A 34 3.39 3.90 1.64
C MET A 34 2.78 3.73 3.04
N GLU A 35 1.95 4.67 3.47
CA GLU A 35 1.17 4.56 4.70
C GLU A 35 0.23 3.36 4.66
N ALA A 36 -0.59 3.24 3.62
CA ALA A 36 -1.48 2.10 3.45
C ALA A 36 -0.76 0.74 3.37
N ILE A 37 0.44 0.70 2.76
CA ILE A 37 1.27 -0.50 2.70
C ILE A 37 1.83 -0.85 4.09
N ALA A 38 2.35 0.14 4.82
CA ALA A 38 2.90 -0.04 6.16
C ALA A 38 1.85 -0.53 7.16
N GLU A 39 0.64 -0.02 7.03
CA GLU A 39 -0.50 -0.44 7.83
C GLU A 39 -1.01 -1.84 7.48
N SER A 40 -0.73 -2.41 6.31
CA SER A 40 -1.25 -3.70 5.87
C SER A 40 -0.27 -4.84 6.09
N PRO A 41 -0.52 -5.79 7.02
CA PRO A 41 0.31 -6.97 7.21
C PRO A 41 0.47 -7.81 5.95
N SER A 42 -0.57 -7.85 5.10
CA SER A 42 -0.52 -8.59 3.83
C SER A 42 0.41 -7.94 2.81
N ALA A 43 0.45 -6.60 2.74
CA ALA A 43 1.35 -5.88 1.85
C ALA A 43 2.81 -5.96 2.34
N LEU A 44 3.02 -5.86 3.66
CA LEU A 44 4.33 -6.08 4.27
C LEU A 44 4.85 -7.49 4.01
N GLY A 45 3.99 -8.51 4.13
CA GLY A 45 4.34 -9.89 3.78
C GLY A 45 4.78 -10.01 2.32
N ALA A 46 4.06 -9.40 1.38
CA ALA A 46 4.43 -9.40 -0.03
C ALA A 46 5.76 -8.68 -0.30
N LEU A 47 6.05 -7.58 0.40
CA LEU A 47 7.35 -6.90 0.32
C LEU A 47 8.50 -7.78 0.83
N ILE A 48 8.28 -8.52 1.92
CA ILE A 48 9.26 -9.47 2.47
C ILE A 48 9.50 -10.62 1.47
N ASP A 49 8.45 -11.14 0.82
CA ASP A 49 8.57 -12.15 -0.23
C ASP A 49 9.37 -11.61 -1.43
N MET A 50 9.14 -10.34 -1.83
CA MET A 50 9.93 -9.69 -2.86
C MET A 50 11.41 -9.53 -2.45
N ALA A 51 11.71 -9.26 -1.17
CA ALA A 51 13.08 -9.22 -0.68
C ALA A 51 13.78 -10.60 -0.78
N GLU A 52 13.05 -11.70 -0.53
CA GLU A 52 13.60 -13.05 -0.69
C GLU A 52 13.90 -13.38 -2.16
N THR A 53 13.01 -12.98 -3.10
CA THR A 53 13.27 -13.16 -4.56
C THR A 53 14.44 -12.30 -5.05
N LEU A 54 14.59 -11.08 -4.50
CA LEU A 54 15.74 -10.21 -4.78
C LEU A 54 17.06 -10.79 -4.24
N ARG A 55 17.01 -11.43 -3.06
CA ARG A 55 18.17 -12.11 -2.44
C ARG A 55 18.59 -13.35 -3.22
N ALA A 56 17.60 -14.07 -3.79
CA ALA A 56 17.85 -15.24 -4.64
C ALA A 56 18.33 -14.89 -6.07
N ASP A 57 18.48 -13.60 -6.38
CA ASP A 57 18.80 -13.08 -7.74
C ASP A 57 17.80 -13.52 -8.84
N GLU A 58 16.56 -13.84 -8.42
CA GLU A 58 15.48 -14.18 -9.37
C GLU A 58 14.93 -12.92 -10.06
N VAL A 59 15.02 -11.76 -9.38
CA VAL A 59 14.54 -10.46 -9.87
C VAL A 59 15.65 -9.44 -9.69
N SER A 60 15.83 -8.55 -10.67
CA SER A 60 16.80 -7.45 -10.57
C SER A 60 16.27 -6.36 -9.63
N VAL A 61 17.17 -5.66 -8.93
CA VAL A 61 16.81 -4.55 -8.03
C VAL A 61 16.05 -3.43 -8.75
N GLU A 62 16.42 -3.12 -10.00
CA GLU A 62 15.77 -2.10 -10.84
C GLU A 62 14.30 -2.40 -11.16
N ALA A 63 13.89 -3.68 -11.11
CA ALA A 63 12.50 -4.05 -11.30
C ALA A 63 11.63 -3.72 -10.07
N ILE A 64 12.25 -3.64 -8.89
CA ILE A 64 11.55 -3.42 -7.60
C ILE A 64 11.71 -1.98 -7.14
N VAL A 65 12.92 -1.40 -7.28
CA VAL A 65 13.29 -0.11 -6.67
C VAL A 65 13.97 0.79 -7.70
N ASP A 66 13.53 2.04 -7.80
CA ASP A 66 14.14 3.10 -8.62
C ASP A 66 15.30 3.80 -7.89
N GLY A 67 15.38 3.71 -6.55
CA GLY A 67 16.40 4.33 -5.73
C GLY A 67 16.11 4.29 -4.24
N VAL A 68 17.07 4.74 -3.44
CA VAL A 68 16.92 4.91 -1.99
C VAL A 68 17.22 6.37 -1.66
N THR A 69 16.35 7.01 -0.91
CA THR A 69 16.52 8.38 -0.45
C THR A 69 17.24 8.35 0.90
N ASP A 70 18.54 8.58 0.90
CA ASP A 70 19.28 8.85 2.13
C ASP A 70 18.96 10.26 2.59
N GLN A 71 18.19 10.41 3.65
CA GLN A 71 17.88 11.72 4.24
C GLN A 71 19.16 12.46 4.70
N ASP A 72 20.25 11.74 4.97
CA ASP A 72 21.53 12.32 5.38
C ASP A 72 22.28 13.03 4.24
N LYS A 73 21.97 12.73 2.97
CA LYS A 73 22.59 13.39 1.80
C LYS A 73 21.87 14.65 1.35
N LEU A 74 20.67 14.93 1.83
CA LEU A 74 19.94 16.16 1.52
C LEU A 74 20.52 17.40 2.24
N CYS A 75 21.33 17.22 3.28
CA CYS A 75 21.99 18.33 3.98
C CYS A 75 23.33 18.76 3.35
N GLU A 76 23.91 17.99 2.42
CA GLU A 76 25.21 18.32 1.82
C GLU A 76 25.15 18.88 0.39
N SER A 77 23.97 18.94 -0.24
CA SER A 77 23.85 19.44 -1.62
C SER A 77 23.34 20.89 -1.74
N GLU A 78 23.34 21.68 -0.65
CA GLU A 78 23.13 23.13 -0.70
C GLU A 78 24.46 23.89 -0.79
N SER A 79 25.44 23.40 -1.51
CA SER A 79 26.65 24.15 -1.84
C SER A 79 26.86 24.23 -3.35
N GLU A 80 26.60 25.46 -3.84
CA GLU A 80 27.17 26.04 -5.04
C GLU A 80 26.65 25.55 -6.39
N ASP A 81 25.49 26.11 -6.79
CA ASP A 81 25.16 26.37 -8.19
C ASP A 81 26.19 27.37 -8.80
N GLU A 82 27.32 26.89 -9.25
CA GLU A 82 28.05 27.57 -10.30
C GLU A 82 27.37 27.26 -11.65
N MET A 83 26.56 28.22 -12.11
CA MET A 83 26.06 28.22 -13.48
C MET A 83 27.24 28.19 -14.45
N PRO A 84 27.31 27.25 -15.40
CA PRO A 84 28.26 27.38 -16.50
C PRO A 84 27.81 28.54 -17.40
N GLU A 85 28.68 29.54 -17.55
CA GLU A 85 28.61 30.59 -18.57
C GLU A 85 28.63 29.91 -19.94
N TYR A 86 27.53 30.06 -20.71
CA TYR A 86 27.50 29.62 -22.10
C TYR A 86 28.17 30.67 -22.96
N ASP A 87 29.38 30.39 -23.42
CA ASP A 87 29.97 31.08 -24.56
C ASP A 87 29.26 30.62 -25.85
N GLU A 88 28.62 31.60 -26.53
CA GLU A 88 28.10 31.44 -27.87
C GLU A 88 29.25 31.35 -28.86
N GLU A 89 29.68 30.19 -29.32
CA GLU A 89 30.36 30.04 -30.61
C GLU A 89 29.89 28.74 -31.30
N ASP A 90 29.49 28.95 -32.56
CA ASP A 90 29.04 28.00 -33.57
C ASP A 90 29.85 26.70 -33.63
N ASP A 91 29.19 25.54 -33.68
CA ASP A 91 29.48 24.58 -34.75
C ASP A 91 28.36 23.52 -34.89
N ASP A 92 27.94 23.31 -36.16
CA ASP A 92 27.01 22.28 -36.63
C ASP A 92 27.57 20.89 -36.40
N ASP A 93 27.21 20.25 -35.28
CA ASP A 93 27.17 18.80 -35.17
C ASP A 93 26.04 18.42 -34.20
N VAL A 94 24.86 18.17 -34.78
CA VAL A 94 23.70 17.62 -34.08
C VAL A 94 24.01 16.18 -33.70
N GLN A 95 24.85 16.01 -32.68
CA GLN A 95 24.87 14.77 -31.94
C GLN A 95 23.59 14.68 -31.14
N GLU A 96 22.75 13.79 -31.56
CA GLU A 96 21.54 13.32 -30.88
C GLU A 96 21.92 13.00 -29.43
N VAL A 97 21.77 14.00 -28.54
CA VAL A 97 21.88 13.79 -27.10
C VAL A 97 20.69 12.96 -26.73
N ALA A 98 20.86 11.64 -26.84
CA ALA A 98 20.01 10.70 -26.15
C ALA A 98 20.00 11.18 -24.69
N ILE A 99 18.86 11.69 -24.22
CA ILE A 99 18.56 11.83 -22.80
C ILE A 99 18.50 10.39 -22.28
N GLY A 100 19.70 9.78 -22.18
CA GLY A 100 19.90 8.48 -21.62
C GLY A 100 19.70 8.59 -20.12
N ALA A 101 18.70 7.92 -19.61
CA ALA A 101 18.77 7.43 -18.25
C ALA A 101 20.18 6.82 -18.10
N SER A 102 21.04 7.44 -17.30
CA SER A 102 22.39 6.94 -17.07
C SER A 102 22.23 5.55 -16.48
N ALA A 103 22.53 4.52 -17.28
CA ALA A 103 22.46 3.14 -16.81
C ALA A 103 23.36 3.04 -15.59
N MET A 104 22.79 2.66 -14.43
CA MET A 104 23.55 2.51 -13.19
C MET A 104 24.69 1.52 -13.41
N THR A 105 25.85 1.82 -12.85
CA THR A 105 26.97 0.89 -12.92
C THR A 105 26.68 -0.36 -12.08
N SER A 106 27.32 -1.46 -12.43
CA SER A 106 27.15 -2.73 -11.70
C SER A 106 27.44 -2.58 -10.19
N GLU A 107 28.38 -1.71 -9.81
CA GLU A 107 28.67 -1.41 -8.41
C GLU A 107 27.54 -0.61 -7.73
N GLN A 108 26.94 0.34 -8.44
CA GLN A 108 25.79 1.12 -7.94
C GLN A 108 24.55 0.24 -7.77
N LEU A 109 24.31 -0.69 -8.69
CA LEU A 109 23.21 -1.66 -8.59
C LEU A 109 23.40 -2.60 -7.40
N GLN A 110 24.63 -3.06 -7.17
CA GLN A 110 24.91 -3.91 -6.01
C GLN A 110 24.73 -3.13 -4.69
N ALA A 111 25.23 -1.89 -4.61
CA ALA A 111 25.04 -1.03 -3.44
C ALA A 111 23.54 -0.75 -3.19
N LEU A 112 22.77 -0.47 -4.24
CA LEU A 112 21.32 -0.27 -4.15
C LEU A 112 20.61 -1.53 -3.64
N LYS A 113 21.00 -2.72 -4.15
CA LYS A 113 20.48 -4.01 -3.70
C LYS A 113 20.76 -4.23 -2.22
N ASP A 114 22.00 -4.05 -1.78
CA ASP A 114 22.41 -4.28 -0.39
C ASP A 114 21.67 -3.33 0.57
N THR A 115 21.57 -2.05 0.23
CA THR A 115 20.83 -1.06 1.03
C THR A 115 19.33 -1.37 1.07
N THR A 116 18.75 -1.77 -0.06
CA THR A 116 17.33 -2.14 -0.12
C THR A 116 17.05 -3.38 0.74
N LEU A 117 17.90 -4.40 0.67
CA LEU A 117 17.76 -5.60 1.49
C LEU A 117 17.90 -5.29 2.98
N GLU A 118 18.82 -4.41 3.38
CA GLU A 118 18.97 -3.97 4.78
C GLU A 118 17.70 -3.31 5.32
N ILE A 119 17.10 -2.42 4.53
CA ILE A 119 15.85 -1.75 4.90
C ILE A 119 14.71 -2.77 5.02
N LEU A 120 14.56 -3.67 4.04
CA LEU A 120 13.49 -4.67 4.04
C LEU A 120 13.68 -5.72 5.15
N ASP A 121 14.91 -6.08 5.51
CA ASP A 121 15.21 -6.96 6.66
C ASP A 121 14.85 -6.27 7.99
N THR A 122 15.08 -4.96 8.10
CA THR A 122 14.63 -4.18 9.26
C THR A 122 13.10 -4.18 9.36
N CYS A 123 12.40 -3.97 8.23
CA CYS A 123 10.94 -4.06 8.17
C CYS A 123 10.43 -5.47 8.53
N LYS A 124 11.13 -6.53 8.10
CA LYS A 124 10.82 -7.92 8.47
C LYS A 124 10.91 -8.13 9.98
N GLY A 125 11.96 -7.61 10.62
CA GLY A 125 12.10 -7.68 12.08
C GLY A 125 10.96 -6.97 12.81
N TYR A 126 10.54 -5.79 12.35
CA TYR A 126 9.39 -5.09 12.91
C TYR A 126 8.10 -5.86 12.69
N TYR A 127 7.89 -6.42 11.51
CA TYR A 127 6.73 -7.24 11.17
C TYR A 127 6.60 -8.48 12.06
N GLU A 128 7.70 -9.20 12.31
CA GLU A 128 7.72 -10.35 13.23
C GLU A 128 7.37 -9.93 14.66
N CYS A 129 7.86 -8.77 15.14
CA CYS A 129 7.48 -8.22 16.43
C CYS A 129 5.99 -7.84 16.48
N MET A 130 5.47 -7.21 15.43
CA MET A 130 4.06 -6.83 15.34
C MET A 130 3.11 -8.03 15.41
N GLN A 131 3.49 -9.20 14.86
CA GLN A 131 2.70 -10.43 14.95
C GLN A 131 2.51 -10.95 16.38
N THR A 132 3.40 -10.60 17.31
CA THR A 132 3.33 -11.03 18.71
C THR A 132 2.55 -10.07 19.60
N LEU A 133 2.26 -8.87 19.13
CA LEU A 133 1.60 -7.79 19.86
C LEU A 133 0.10 -7.72 19.58
N ALA A 134 -0.65 -7.15 20.52
CA ALA A 134 -2.05 -6.81 20.27
C ALA A 134 -2.10 -5.54 19.40
N VAL A 135 -2.97 -5.53 18.39
CA VAL A 135 -3.12 -4.45 17.41
C VAL A 135 -3.42 -3.08 18.03
N ASP A 136 -4.15 -3.07 19.16
CA ASP A 136 -4.51 -1.84 19.86
C ASP A 136 -3.41 -1.33 20.82
N SER A 137 -2.25 -2.00 20.90
CA SER A 137 -1.18 -1.59 21.79
C SER A 137 -0.41 -0.37 21.25
N ASP A 138 0.04 0.50 22.15
CA ASP A 138 0.88 1.65 21.76
C ASP A 138 2.21 1.19 21.12
N GLU A 139 2.72 0.02 21.53
CA GLU A 139 3.92 -0.59 20.97
C GLU A 139 3.70 -1.00 19.50
N TYR A 140 2.52 -1.54 19.17
CA TYR A 140 2.17 -1.88 17.79
C TYR A 140 2.20 -0.63 16.89
N LYS A 141 1.59 0.46 17.33
CA LYS A 141 1.56 1.74 16.59
C LYS A 141 2.96 2.36 16.39
N GLN A 142 3.84 2.19 17.38
CA GLN A 142 5.23 2.64 17.27
C GLN A 142 6.00 1.84 16.21
N LEU A 143 5.80 0.51 16.16
CA LEU A 143 6.41 -0.34 15.14
C LEU A 143 5.85 -0.05 13.74
N GLU A 144 4.56 0.17 13.62
CA GLU A 144 3.90 0.58 12.38
C GLU A 144 4.50 1.89 11.84
N PHE A 145 4.65 2.88 12.70
CA PHE A 145 5.31 4.14 12.36
C PHE A 145 6.78 3.92 11.93
N ALA A 146 7.52 3.08 12.65
CA ALA A 146 8.91 2.76 12.29
C ALA A 146 9.01 2.05 10.93
N VAL A 147 8.08 1.13 10.62
CA VAL A 147 7.99 0.50 9.29
C VAL A 147 7.73 1.55 8.21
N LYS A 148 6.78 2.45 8.44
CA LYS A 148 6.48 3.55 7.51
C LYS A 148 7.72 4.39 7.23
N GLU A 149 8.48 4.81 8.26
CA GLU A 149 9.71 5.57 8.10
C GLU A 149 10.75 4.83 7.24
N GLN A 150 10.91 3.52 7.45
CA GLN A 150 11.84 2.72 6.65
C GLN A 150 11.39 2.59 5.20
N LEU A 151 10.10 2.35 4.95
CA LEU A 151 9.56 2.22 3.60
C LEU A 151 9.63 3.53 2.80
N MET A 152 9.50 4.69 3.46
CA MET A 152 9.63 5.99 2.82
C MET A 152 11.06 6.31 2.33
N ARG A 153 12.06 5.60 2.84
CA ARG A 153 13.45 5.70 2.33
C ARG A 153 13.63 5.00 0.99
N VAL A 154 12.77 4.02 0.67
CA VAL A 154 12.84 3.23 -0.57
C VAL A 154 11.90 3.82 -1.60
N ARG A 155 12.43 4.18 -2.77
CA ARG A 155 11.63 4.60 -3.92
C ARG A 155 11.29 3.40 -4.78
N PHE A 156 10.13 2.81 -4.53
CA PHE A 156 9.65 1.67 -5.29
C PHE A 156 9.27 2.04 -6.73
N THR A 157 9.49 1.11 -7.66
CA THR A 157 9.05 1.27 -9.05
C THR A 157 7.52 1.32 -9.14
N ALA A 158 7.01 1.97 -10.17
CA ALA A 158 5.57 2.02 -10.44
C ALA A 158 4.94 0.63 -10.60
N SER A 159 5.70 -0.36 -11.09
CA SER A 159 5.24 -1.76 -11.22
C SER A 159 5.07 -2.42 -9.86
N THR A 160 6.03 -2.24 -8.95
CA THR A 160 5.95 -2.77 -7.56
C THR A 160 4.78 -2.16 -6.82
N VAL A 161 4.63 -0.83 -6.87
CA VAL A 161 3.51 -0.13 -6.23
C VAL A 161 2.18 -0.62 -6.78
N ARG A 162 2.07 -0.83 -8.10
CA ARG A 162 0.85 -1.38 -8.70
C ARG A 162 0.55 -2.79 -8.19
N THR A 163 1.55 -3.67 -8.14
CA THR A 163 1.38 -5.04 -7.62
C THR A 163 0.89 -5.05 -6.18
N LEU A 164 1.44 -4.19 -5.32
CA LEU A 164 1.00 -4.05 -3.93
C LEU A 164 -0.41 -3.46 -3.82
N SER A 165 -0.74 -2.47 -4.65
CA SER A 165 -2.08 -1.87 -4.72
C SER A 165 -3.13 -2.89 -5.19
N ASP A 166 -2.83 -3.69 -6.21
CA ASP A 166 -3.71 -4.74 -6.72
C ASP A 166 -3.97 -5.80 -5.65
N LEU A 167 -2.92 -6.20 -4.89
CA LEU A 167 -3.04 -7.13 -3.77
C LEU A 167 -3.98 -6.57 -2.68
N LEU A 168 -3.84 -5.29 -2.32
CA LEU A 168 -4.72 -4.64 -1.34
C LEU A 168 -6.16 -4.56 -1.86
N HIS A 169 -6.33 -4.24 -3.14
CA HIS A 169 -7.64 -4.17 -3.78
C HIS A 169 -8.35 -5.53 -3.80
N ASP A 170 -7.64 -6.59 -4.18
CA ASP A 170 -8.16 -7.97 -4.18
C ASP A 170 -8.60 -8.40 -2.77
N LYS A 171 -7.81 -8.08 -1.74
CA LYS A 171 -8.18 -8.34 -0.35
C LYS A 171 -9.43 -7.57 0.07
N ALA A 172 -9.52 -6.28 -0.29
CA ALA A 172 -10.69 -5.45 -0.01
C ALA A 172 -11.95 -5.99 -0.71
N GLU A 173 -11.83 -6.50 -1.95
CA GLU A 173 -12.94 -7.14 -2.64
C GLU A 173 -13.41 -8.43 -1.95
N VAL A 174 -12.47 -9.27 -1.51
CA VAL A 174 -12.81 -10.48 -0.76
C VAL A 174 -13.55 -10.12 0.52
N PHE A 175 -13.09 -9.09 1.24
CA PHE A 175 -13.75 -8.59 2.45
C PHE A 175 -15.19 -8.11 2.16
N LYS A 176 -15.38 -7.30 1.12
CA LYS A 176 -16.72 -6.84 0.68
C LYS A 176 -17.65 -8.00 0.33
N ARG A 177 -17.15 -9.07 -0.29
CA ARG A 177 -17.94 -10.27 -0.61
C ARG A 177 -18.42 -10.96 0.67
N VAL A 178 -17.53 -11.14 1.65
CA VAL A 178 -17.89 -11.77 2.94
C VAL A 178 -18.90 -10.91 3.71
N GLU A 179 -18.74 -9.58 3.68
CA GLU A 179 -19.72 -8.65 4.25
C GLU A 179 -21.11 -8.77 3.56
N GLN A 180 -21.13 -8.85 2.23
CA GLN A 180 -22.36 -9.05 1.45
C GLN A 180 -23.02 -10.39 1.77
N ASP A 181 -22.26 -11.48 1.91
CA ASP A 181 -22.78 -12.78 2.31
C ASP A 181 -23.36 -12.74 3.72
N ALA A 182 -22.68 -12.09 4.66
CA ALA A 182 -23.21 -11.86 6.00
C ALA A 182 -24.52 -11.06 5.98
N LYS A 183 -24.56 -9.97 5.20
CA LYS A 183 -25.75 -9.16 5.02
C LYS A 183 -26.90 -9.96 4.41
N ARG A 184 -26.64 -10.73 3.36
CA ARG A 184 -27.64 -11.61 2.74
C ARG A 184 -28.23 -12.60 3.74
N LEU A 185 -27.37 -13.27 4.53
CA LEU A 185 -27.84 -14.24 5.52
C LEU A 185 -28.60 -13.58 6.66
N LEU A 186 -28.08 -12.49 7.24
CA LEU A 186 -28.67 -11.85 8.41
C LEU A 186 -29.88 -10.96 8.10
N VAL A 187 -29.84 -10.21 6.99
CA VAL A 187 -30.90 -9.27 6.64
C VAL A 187 -31.97 -9.91 5.76
N ASP A 188 -31.57 -10.65 4.71
CA ASP A 188 -32.56 -11.16 3.73
C ASP A 188 -33.14 -12.51 4.14
N VAL A 189 -32.36 -13.43 4.78
CA VAL A 189 -32.81 -14.77 5.16
C VAL A 189 -33.36 -14.79 6.60
N VAL A 190 -32.64 -14.14 7.52
CA VAL A 190 -33.03 -14.10 8.96
C VAL A 190 -34.01 -12.97 9.25
N GLU A 191 -34.19 -12.02 8.32
CA GLU A 191 -35.03 -10.82 8.46
C GLU A 191 -34.64 -9.93 9.64
N MET A 192 -33.31 -9.84 9.92
CA MET A 192 -32.80 -8.94 10.94
C MET A 192 -32.90 -7.49 10.46
N PRO A 193 -33.33 -6.55 11.31
CA PRO A 193 -33.33 -5.12 10.96
C PRO A 193 -31.93 -4.62 10.58
N LYS A 194 -31.86 -3.83 9.50
CA LYS A 194 -30.59 -3.26 9.01
C LYS A 194 -29.82 -2.48 10.09
N SER A 195 -30.53 -1.81 10.99
CA SER A 195 -29.91 -1.07 12.11
C SER A 195 -29.17 -2.01 13.09
N GLU A 196 -29.73 -3.20 13.35
CA GLU A 196 -29.09 -4.20 14.22
C GLU A 196 -27.90 -4.87 13.52
N PHE A 197 -28.02 -5.13 12.21
CA PHE A 197 -26.90 -5.60 11.40
C PHE A 197 -25.73 -4.61 11.42
N THR A 198 -26.00 -3.31 11.16
CA THR A 198 -24.96 -2.27 11.20
C THR A 198 -24.30 -2.17 12.58
N ARG A 199 -25.09 -2.28 13.66
CA ARG A 199 -24.56 -2.28 15.02
C ARG A 199 -23.68 -3.49 15.28
N LEU A 200 -24.11 -4.68 14.86
CA LEU A 200 -23.34 -5.92 15.01
C LEU A 200 -21.98 -5.86 14.33
N PHE A 201 -21.91 -5.24 13.15
CA PHE A 201 -20.65 -5.07 12.42
C PHE A 201 -19.76 -3.96 12.99
N ARG A 202 -20.33 -2.81 13.37
CA ARG A 202 -19.55 -1.64 13.82
C ARG A 202 -19.14 -1.71 15.30
N GLU A 203 -20.06 -2.11 16.17
CA GLU A 203 -19.81 -2.08 17.62
C GLU A 203 -19.28 -3.42 18.14
N ASP A 204 -19.78 -4.52 17.61
CA ASP A 204 -19.48 -5.87 18.11
C ASP A 204 -18.47 -6.65 17.22
N ASN A 205 -17.90 -6.01 16.20
CA ASN A 205 -16.95 -6.59 15.24
C ASN A 205 -17.38 -7.96 14.70
N PHE A 206 -18.69 -8.16 14.49
CA PHE A 206 -19.27 -9.42 14.02
C PHE A 206 -18.71 -10.64 14.77
N SER A 207 -18.60 -10.56 16.10
CA SER A 207 -18.00 -11.62 16.92
C SER A 207 -18.96 -12.78 17.16
N GLU A 208 -18.41 -13.99 17.34
CA GLU A 208 -19.20 -15.18 17.69
C GLU A 208 -19.98 -14.99 19.01
N ALA A 209 -19.36 -14.31 19.99
CA ALA A 209 -19.98 -14.01 21.27
C ALA A 209 -21.25 -13.16 21.10
N SER A 210 -21.20 -12.15 20.25
CA SER A 210 -22.33 -11.27 19.93
C SER A 210 -23.45 -12.03 19.22
N LEU A 211 -23.11 -12.92 18.27
CA LEU A 211 -24.08 -13.78 17.60
C LEU A 211 -24.77 -14.71 18.59
N ARG A 212 -24.05 -15.35 19.50
CA ARG A 212 -24.62 -16.20 20.57
C ARG A 212 -25.47 -15.40 21.58
N ALA A 213 -25.10 -14.14 21.85
CA ALA A 213 -25.89 -13.24 22.68
C ALA A 213 -27.23 -12.87 22.02
N LEU A 214 -27.26 -12.74 20.69
CA LEU A 214 -28.50 -12.50 19.94
C LEU A 214 -29.47 -13.70 19.99
N LEU A 215 -28.96 -14.94 19.97
CA LEU A 215 -29.77 -16.12 20.13
C LEU A 215 -30.52 -16.19 21.50
N LYS A 216 -29.89 -15.68 22.56
CA LYS A 216 -30.46 -15.65 23.91
C LYS A 216 -31.55 -14.58 24.08
N LYS A 217 -31.57 -13.58 23.17
CA LYS A 217 -32.61 -12.53 23.20
C LYS A 217 -33.82 -13.02 22.43
N SER A 218 -35.00 -13.08 23.08
CA SER A 218 -36.26 -13.44 22.44
C SER A 218 -36.70 -12.33 21.47
N LYS A 219 -36.25 -12.42 20.22
CA LYS A 219 -36.59 -11.49 19.15
C LYS A 219 -37.38 -12.21 18.04
N PRO A 220 -38.15 -11.48 17.21
CA PRO A 220 -39.00 -12.10 16.19
C PRO A 220 -38.25 -12.99 15.21
N TYR A 221 -36.96 -12.68 14.97
CA TYR A 221 -36.07 -13.40 14.03
C TYR A 221 -35.23 -14.51 14.71
N SER A 222 -35.37 -14.77 16.02
CA SER A 222 -34.50 -15.73 16.74
C SER A 222 -34.60 -17.16 16.20
N LEU A 223 -35.80 -17.61 15.79
CA LEU A 223 -36.01 -18.93 15.18
C LEU A 223 -35.33 -19.07 13.82
N ALA A 224 -35.37 -18.03 12.99
CA ALA A 224 -34.67 -18.01 11.70
C ALA A 224 -33.15 -17.94 11.89
N LEU A 225 -32.68 -17.19 12.89
CA LEU A 225 -31.28 -17.12 13.28
C LEU A 225 -30.76 -18.49 13.74
N GLU A 226 -31.50 -19.21 14.57
CA GLU A 226 -31.14 -20.55 15.05
C GLU A 226 -31.06 -21.57 13.92
N LYS A 227 -32.01 -21.57 12.99
CA LYS A 227 -32.00 -22.47 11.82
C LYS A 227 -30.80 -22.25 10.89
N ASN A 228 -30.34 -21.03 10.77
CA ASN A 228 -29.25 -20.67 9.87
C ASN A 228 -27.90 -20.42 10.61
N PHE A 229 -27.86 -20.74 11.92
CA PHE A 229 -26.74 -20.38 12.77
C PHE A 229 -25.40 -20.96 12.30
N GLU A 230 -25.38 -22.20 11.82
CA GLU A 230 -24.13 -22.83 11.29
C GLU A 230 -23.61 -22.09 10.06
N SER A 231 -24.49 -21.70 9.14
CA SER A 231 -24.10 -20.93 7.95
C SER A 231 -23.55 -19.56 8.32
N ILE A 232 -24.20 -18.89 9.28
CA ILE A 232 -23.77 -17.58 9.79
C ILE A 232 -22.43 -17.71 10.51
N LEU A 233 -22.22 -18.75 11.29
CA LEU A 233 -20.96 -19.00 11.97
C LEU A 233 -19.81 -19.27 10.99
N GLN A 234 -20.10 -19.94 9.87
CA GLN A 234 -19.08 -20.15 8.82
C GLN A 234 -18.67 -18.83 8.18
N VAL A 235 -19.62 -17.94 7.88
CA VAL A 235 -19.32 -16.60 7.36
C VAL A 235 -18.56 -15.76 8.39
N GLN A 236 -18.94 -15.85 9.67
CA GLN A 236 -18.25 -15.18 10.76
C GLN A 236 -16.79 -15.65 10.90
N LYS A 237 -16.51 -16.97 10.78
CA LYS A 237 -15.15 -17.49 10.81
C LYS A 237 -14.31 -16.98 9.64
N ASN A 238 -14.89 -16.93 8.43
CA ASN A 238 -14.23 -16.36 7.28
C ASN A 238 -13.95 -14.86 7.47
N TYR A 239 -14.91 -14.11 8.01
CA TYR A 239 -14.73 -12.70 8.35
C TYR A 239 -13.62 -12.50 9.38
N ALA A 240 -13.63 -13.24 10.49
CA ALA A 240 -12.62 -13.13 11.53
C ALA A 240 -11.21 -13.46 11.01
N ARG A 241 -11.08 -14.48 10.12
CA ARG A 241 -9.81 -14.80 9.47
C ARG A 241 -9.32 -13.65 8.61
N LEU A 242 -10.19 -13.07 7.77
CA LEU A 242 -9.84 -11.94 6.92
C LEU A 242 -9.48 -10.69 7.73
N VAL A 243 -10.21 -10.40 8.80
CA VAL A 243 -9.89 -9.30 9.72
C VAL A 243 -8.52 -9.49 10.33
N ASN A 244 -8.19 -10.70 10.79
CA ASN A 244 -6.86 -11.00 11.32
C ASN A 244 -5.75 -10.90 10.27
N GLU A 245 -6.04 -11.25 9.00
CA GLU A 245 -5.08 -11.09 7.90
C GLU A 245 -4.90 -9.63 7.46
N MET A 246 -5.90 -8.79 7.66
CA MET A 246 -5.91 -7.42 7.14
C MET A 246 -5.75 -6.34 8.20
N HIS A 247 -5.95 -6.63 9.48
CA HIS A 247 -5.94 -5.76 10.68
C HIS A 247 -6.47 -4.31 10.54
N LEU A 248 -6.63 -3.83 9.34
CA LEU A 248 -6.78 -2.42 8.96
C LEU A 248 -8.19 -1.96 8.69
N LEU A 249 -9.07 -2.80 8.22
CA LEU A 249 -10.38 -2.35 7.73
C LEU A 249 -11.44 -2.21 8.81
N ALA A 250 -11.19 -2.71 10.01
CA ALA A 250 -12.13 -2.56 11.13
C ALA A 250 -12.13 -1.16 11.75
N SER A 251 -11.06 -0.37 11.57
CA SER A 251 -10.97 0.99 12.11
C SER A 251 -11.41 2.10 11.14
N LEU A 252 -11.60 1.77 9.85
CA LEU A 252 -11.96 2.74 8.80
C LEU A 252 -13.45 2.70 8.39
N MET A 253 -14.26 1.82 8.98
CA MET A 253 -15.72 1.76 8.81
C MET A 253 -16.47 2.16 10.09
#